data_8b5ef734d6527fb3870ce96995c82b26
#
_entry.id   8b5ef734d6527fb3870ce96995c82b26
#
_cell.length_a   1.000
_cell.length_b   1.000
_cell.length_c   1.000
_cell.angle_alpha   90.00
_cell.angle_beta   90.00
_cell.angle_gamma   90.00
#
_symmetry.space_group_name_H-M   'P 1'
#
loop_
_entity.id
_entity.type
_entity.pdbx_description
1 polymer ?
#
loop_
_entity_poly.entity_id
_entity_poly.type
_entity_poly.pdbx_seq_one_letter_code
_entity_poly.pdbx_strand_id
1 'polypeptide(L)'
;MQKKIKNREALLSHGDIDGRKIVLDITEKTLQHLDAYERIKSIAHMEGDVLCIGSRRWDLSKKRNVYLLGAGKACNHMAMAVDEILGDHLTRGIAIVKIKEDTDVFRKTDVYVGGHPLPNEEGLRACKEIIKLVDSANEDDLFIVVISGGSSALMSCPIEGITLQDEIDTTDVMLKSGA
;
A
#
# COMPACT_ATOMS: atom_id res chain seq x y z
N MET A 1 0.36 -18.53 -9.32
CA MET A 1 0.77 -17.12 -9.55
C MET A 1 0.13 -16.57 -10.81
N GLN A 2 -0.41 -15.37 -10.76
CA GLN A 2 -1.07 -14.72 -11.89
C GLN A 2 -0.06 -14.28 -12.96
N LYS A 3 -0.40 -14.46 -14.25
CA LYS A 3 0.44 -13.95 -15.36
C LYS A 3 0.48 -12.43 -15.34
N LYS A 4 1.68 -11.84 -15.30
CA LYS A 4 1.90 -10.38 -15.31
C LYS A 4 2.05 -9.84 -16.76
N ILE A 5 2.67 -10.61 -17.66
CA ILE A 5 2.84 -10.24 -19.07
C ILE A 5 1.64 -10.78 -19.89
N LYS A 6 0.63 -9.91 -20.11
CA LYS A 6 -0.63 -10.30 -20.77
C LYS A 6 -0.50 -10.50 -22.28
N ASN A 7 0.42 -9.79 -22.93
CA ASN A 7 0.63 -9.81 -24.40
C ASN A 7 1.85 -10.63 -24.84
N ARG A 8 2.22 -11.67 -24.06
CA ARG A 8 3.41 -12.49 -24.29
C ARG A 8 3.47 -13.09 -25.70
N GLU A 9 2.35 -13.57 -26.24
CA GLU A 9 2.29 -14.17 -27.58
C GLU A 9 2.66 -13.16 -28.66
N ALA A 10 2.12 -11.93 -28.58
CA ALA A 10 2.46 -10.87 -29.51
C ALA A 10 3.96 -10.50 -29.45
N LEU A 11 4.54 -10.51 -28.24
CA LEU A 11 5.96 -10.23 -28.06
C LEU A 11 6.88 -11.35 -28.59
N LEU A 12 6.37 -12.56 -28.73
CA LEU A 12 7.09 -13.72 -29.27
C LEU A 12 6.82 -13.96 -30.76
N SER A 13 6.04 -13.11 -31.44
CA SER A 13 5.66 -13.31 -32.84
C SER A 13 6.72 -12.83 -33.87
N HIS A 14 7.81 -12.21 -33.46
CA HIS A 14 8.82 -11.62 -34.34
C HIS A 14 10.18 -11.46 -33.69
N GLY A 15 11.22 -11.26 -34.49
CA GLY A 15 12.60 -11.05 -34.06
C GLY A 15 13.26 -12.34 -33.56
N ASP A 16 14.25 -12.22 -32.70
CA ASP A 16 14.91 -13.35 -32.03
C ASP A 16 13.97 -13.95 -30.96
N ILE A 17 13.25 -15.00 -31.36
CA ILE A 17 12.24 -15.64 -30.52
C ILE A 17 12.85 -16.26 -29.26
N ASP A 18 14.02 -16.89 -29.38
CA ASP A 18 14.67 -17.57 -28.25
C ASP A 18 15.19 -16.56 -27.22
N GLY A 19 15.87 -15.51 -27.67
CA GLY A 19 16.30 -14.42 -26.80
C GLY A 19 15.13 -13.71 -26.12
N ARG A 20 14.06 -13.41 -26.86
CA ARG A 20 12.81 -12.82 -26.32
C ARG A 20 12.15 -13.72 -25.26
N LYS A 21 12.11 -15.03 -25.49
CA LYS A 21 11.56 -15.99 -24.55
C LYS A 21 12.31 -15.96 -23.23
N ILE A 22 13.65 -15.97 -23.27
CA ILE A 22 14.50 -15.88 -22.07
C ILE A 22 14.21 -14.58 -21.30
N VAL A 23 14.22 -13.44 -21.98
CA VAL A 23 13.95 -12.13 -21.37
C VAL A 23 12.55 -12.08 -20.75
N LEU A 24 11.53 -12.55 -21.45
CA LEU A 24 10.16 -12.57 -20.95
C LEU A 24 9.99 -13.52 -19.75
N ASP A 25 10.68 -14.66 -19.74
CA ASP A 25 10.67 -15.60 -18.61
C ASP A 25 11.32 -14.98 -17.36
N ILE A 26 12.44 -14.28 -17.52
CA ILE A 26 13.09 -13.56 -16.42
C ILE A 26 12.18 -12.44 -15.92
N THR A 27 11.66 -11.63 -16.83
CA THR A 27 10.76 -10.49 -16.49
C THR A 27 9.51 -10.98 -15.76
N GLU A 28 8.83 -12.01 -16.28
CA GLU A 28 7.63 -12.58 -15.66
C GLU A 28 7.90 -13.05 -14.22
N LYS A 29 8.97 -13.84 -14.04
CA LYS A 29 9.38 -14.33 -12.71
C LYS A 29 9.72 -13.18 -11.77
N THR A 30 10.45 -12.17 -12.25
CA THR A 30 10.81 -11.00 -11.44
C THR A 30 9.56 -10.24 -10.99
N LEU A 31 8.62 -9.94 -11.91
CA LEU A 31 7.37 -9.27 -11.58
C LEU A 31 6.50 -10.04 -10.58
N GLN A 32 6.47 -11.39 -10.72
CA GLN A 32 5.75 -12.24 -9.76
C GLN A 32 6.38 -12.22 -8.37
N HIS A 33 7.72 -12.18 -8.28
CA HIS A 33 8.43 -12.09 -6.99
C HIS A 33 8.33 -10.70 -6.32
N LEU A 34 8.13 -9.65 -7.12
CA LEU A 34 7.95 -8.28 -6.63
C LEU A 34 6.49 -7.94 -6.32
N ASP A 35 5.56 -8.89 -6.48
CA ASP A 35 4.16 -8.67 -6.14
C ASP A 35 4.00 -8.39 -4.64
N ALA A 36 3.51 -7.19 -4.33
CA ALA A 36 3.46 -6.72 -2.94
C ALA A 36 2.47 -7.52 -2.08
N TYR A 37 1.34 -7.98 -2.67
CA TYR A 37 0.38 -8.83 -1.99
C TYR A 37 1.02 -10.19 -1.61
N GLU A 38 1.63 -10.87 -2.57
CA GLU A 38 2.27 -12.16 -2.36
C GLU A 38 3.44 -12.06 -1.36
N ARG A 39 4.20 -10.93 -1.41
CA ARG A 39 5.29 -10.71 -0.46
C ARG A 39 4.80 -10.57 0.97
N ILE A 40 3.75 -9.80 1.22
CA ILE A 40 3.16 -9.70 2.56
C ILE A 40 2.67 -11.08 3.01
N LYS A 41 1.94 -11.81 2.17
CA LYS A 41 1.44 -13.15 2.50
C LYS A 41 2.55 -14.19 2.74
N SER A 42 3.73 -14.01 2.16
CA SER A 42 4.87 -14.90 2.38
C SER A 42 5.57 -14.71 3.72
N ILE A 43 5.37 -13.55 4.38
CA ILE A 43 6.05 -13.21 5.65
C ILE A 43 5.10 -13.03 6.82
N ALA A 44 3.79 -12.89 6.56
CA ALA A 44 2.78 -12.65 7.58
C ALA A 44 1.63 -13.66 7.47
N HIS A 45 1.17 -14.18 8.61
CA HIS A 45 0.03 -15.09 8.72
C HIS A 45 -0.54 -15.09 10.14
N MET A 46 -1.74 -15.63 10.30
CA MET A 46 -2.36 -15.86 11.60
C MET A 46 -2.17 -17.29 12.07
N GLU A 47 -1.89 -17.48 13.37
CA GLU A 47 -1.96 -18.75 14.08
C GLU A 47 -2.99 -18.62 15.22
N GLY A 48 -4.24 -18.96 14.93
CA GLY A 48 -5.35 -18.62 15.82
C GLY A 48 -5.46 -17.11 16.02
N ASP A 49 -5.37 -16.63 17.25
CA ASP A 49 -5.38 -15.22 17.58
C ASP A 49 -4.00 -14.54 17.54
N VAL A 50 -2.96 -15.27 17.11
CA VAL A 50 -1.58 -14.75 17.08
C VAL A 50 -1.22 -14.32 15.67
N LEU A 51 -0.93 -13.02 15.48
CA LEU A 51 -0.33 -12.51 14.27
C LEU A 51 1.17 -12.79 14.25
N CYS A 52 1.64 -13.46 13.21
CA CYS A 52 3.05 -13.75 12.96
C CYS A 52 3.55 -12.92 11.78
N ILE A 53 4.64 -12.16 11.96
CA ILE A 53 5.32 -11.44 10.88
C ILE A 53 6.82 -11.74 10.99
N GLY A 54 7.35 -12.53 10.06
CA GLY A 54 8.71 -13.06 10.16
C GLY A 54 8.90 -13.83 11.46
N SER A 55 9.85 -13.41 12.30
CA SER A 55 10.11 -14.00 13.61
C SER A 55 9.32 -13.39 14.77
N ARG A 56 8.54 -12.35 14.52
CA ARG A 56 7.79 -11.63 15.56
C ARG A 56 6.36 -12.14 15.66
N ARG A 57 5.81 -12.08 16.87
CA ARG A 57 4.48 -12.61 17.21
C ARG A 57 3.71 -11.63 18.11
N TRP A 58 2.44 -11.41 17.84
CA TRP A 58 1.53 -10.57 18.63
C TRP A 58 0.23 -11.33 18.90
N ASP A 59 -0.11 -11.51 20.16
CA ASP A 59 -1.39 -12.07 20.59
C ASP A 59 -2.46 -10.97 20.49
N LEU A 60 -3.30 -11.06 19.47
CA LEU A 60 -4.34 -10.06 19.17
C LEU A 60 -5.52 -10.14 20.14
N SER A 61 -5.73 -11.27 20.84
CA SER A 61 -6.75 -11.40 21.87
C SER A 61 -6.52 -10.48 23.06
N LYS A 62 -5.26 -10.04 23.24
CA LYS A 62 -4.84 -9.09 24.29
C LYS A 62 -4.85 -7.63 23.83
N LYS A 63 -5.28 -7.36 22.62
CA LYS A 63 -5.36 -6.01 22.07
C LYS A 63 -6.78 -5.50 22.10
N ARG A 64 -6.95 -4.23 22.49
CA ARG A 64 -8.25 -3.55 22.48
C ARG A 64 -8.73 -3.38 21.03
N ASN A 65 -7.84 -2.89 20.18
CA ASN A 65 -8.09 -2.74 18.75
C ASN A 65 -6.83 -3.09 17.93
N VAL A 66 -7.05 -3.50 16.70
CA VAL A 66 -6.01 -3.71 15.70
C VAL A 66 -6.32 -2.83 14.50
N TYR A 67 -5.41 -1.94 14.15
CA TYR A 67 -5.57 -0.97 13.07
C TYR A 67 -4.55 -1.22 11.96
N LEU A 68 -4.99 -1.01 10.71
CA LEU A 68 -4.13 -0.99 9.54
C LEU A 68 -4.04 0.43 9.00
N LEU A 69 -2.82 0.95 8.86
CA LEU A 69 -2.56 2.22 8.20
C LEU A 69 -1.65 1.98 6.99
N GLY A 70 -1.92 2.66 5.89
CA GLY A 70 -1.10 2.48 4.71
C GLY A 70 -1.01 3.71 3.82
N ALA A 71 0.17 3.90 3.19
CA ALA A 71 0.36 4.89 2.14
C ALA A 71 1.41 4.47 1.13
N GLY A 72 1.20 4.76 -0.15
CA GLY A 72 2.19 4.53 -1.20
C GLY A 72 1.63 3.92 -2.48
N LYS A 73 2.47 3.85 -3.52
CA LYS A 73 2.08 3.37 -4.86
C LYS A 73 1.73 1.88 -4.92
N ALA A 74 2.28 1.06 -4.01
CA ALA A 74 1.98 -0.37 -3.89
C ALA A 74 1.08 -0.65 -2.67
N CYS A 75 0.60 0.39 -1.99
CA CYS A 75 -0.12 0.27 -0.73
C CYS A 75 -1.44 -0.50 -0.87
N ASN A 76 -2.16 -0.37 -2.00
CA ASN A 76 -3.40 -1.14 -2.22
C ASN A 76 -3.17 -2.65 -2.06
N HIS A 77 -2.19 -3.21 -2.74
CA HIS A 77 -1.87 -4.64 -2.66
C HIS A 77 -1.32 -5.06 -1.29
N MET A 78 -0.49 -4.21 -0.66
CA MET A 78 0.03 -4.49 0.69
C MET A 78 -1.09 -4.47 1.74
N ALA A 79 -1.94 -3.44 1.70
CA ALA A 79 -3.06 -3.29 2.63
C ALA A 79 -4.12 -4.38 2.42
N MET A 80 -4.42 -4.76 1.18
CA MET A 80 -5.32 -5.85 0.87
C MET A 80 -4.84 -7.18 1.47
N ALA A 81 -3.55 -7.49 1.37
CA ALA A 81 -2.97 -8.69 1.96
C ALA A 81 -3.09 -8.68 3.50
N VAL A 82 -2.83 -7.55 4.15
CA VAL A 82 -2.94 -7.43 5.62
C VAL A 82 -4.40 -7.48 6.07
N ASP A 83 -5.32 -6.80 5.36
CA ASP A 83 -6.77 -6.84 5.64
C ASP A 83 -7.30 -8.28 5.59
N GLU A 84 -6.89 -9.05 4.58
CA GLU A 84 -7.24 -10.46 4.44
C GLU A 84 -6.64 -11.34 5.54
N ILE A 85 -5.35 -11.14 5.88
CA ILE A 85 -4.65 -11.91 6.93
C ILE A 85 -5.31 -11.69 8.28
N LEU A 86 -5.59 -10.44 8.63
CA LEU A 86 -6.18 -10.08 9.92
C LEU A 86 -7.66 -10.48 10.02
N GLY A 87 -8.38 -10.43 8.91
CA GLY A 87 -9.79 -10.82 8.87
C GLY A 87 -10.62 -10.13 9.93
N ASP A 88 -11.23 -10.92 10.82
CA ASP A 88 -12.11 -10.40 11.87
C ASP A 88 -11.36 -9.69 13.01
N HIS A 89 -10.07 -9.94 13.18
CA HIS A 89 -9.23 -9.23 14.15
C HIS A 89 -8.96 -7.77 13.77
N LEU A 90 -9.06 -7.42 12.48
CA LEU A 90 -8.92 -6.02 12.06
C LEU A 90 -10.12 -5.21 12.57
N THR A 91 -9.86 -4.17 13.33
CA THR A 91 -10.89 -3.23 13.79
C THR A 91 -11.25 -2.25 12.68
N ARG A 92 -10.25 -1.58 12.11
CA ARG A 92 -10.39 -0.64 10.98
C ARG A 92 -9.05 -0.48 10.27
N GLY A 93 -9.10 -0.34 8.95
CA GLY A 93 -7.96 0.08 8.14
C GLY A 93 -8.20 1.42 7.45
N ILE A 94 -7.13 2.17 7.18
CA ILE A 94 -7.11 3.35 6.32
C ILE A 94 -5.90 3.23 5.39
N ALA A 95 -6.15 3.20 4.07
CA ALA A 95 -5.11 3.10 3.06
C ALA A 95 -5.19 4.25 2.06
N ILE A 96 -4.08 4.95 1.85
CA ILE A 96 -3.97 6.03 0.86
C ILE A 96 -3.16 5.50 -0.31
N VAL A 97 -3.84 5.28 -1.42
CA VAL A 97 -3.29 4.63 -2.61
C VAL A 97 -3.20 5.61 -3.78
N LYS A 98 -2.31 5.35 -4.73
CA LYS A 98 -2.26 6.12 -5.98
C LYS A 98 -3.40 5.75 -6.93
N ILE A 99 -3.76 4.48 -6.97
CA ILE A 99 -4.79 3.92 -7.84
C ILE A 99 -5.54 2.87 -7.04
N LYS A 100 -6.86 2.91 -7.11
CA LYS A 100 -7.74 1.83 -6.66
C LYS A 100 -8.21 1.07 -7.90
N GLU A 101 -7.96 -0.22 -7.94
CA GLU A 101 -8.39 -1.09 -9.03
C GLU A 101 -9.75 -1.73 -8.70
N ASP A 102 -10.53 -2.07 -9.73
CA ASP A 102 -11.84 -2.76 -9.55
C ASP A 102 -11.70 -4.14 -8.91
N THR A 103 -10.50 -4.71 -8.98
CA THR A 103 -10.14 -5.99 -8.37
C THR A 103 -9.70 -5.89 -6.91
N ASP A 104 -9.51 -4.68 -6.39
CA ASP A 104 -9.11 -4.48 -5.00
C ASP A 104 -10.28 -4.79 -4.06
N VAL A 105 -10.11 -5.79 -3.20
CA VAL A 105 -11.11 -6.23 -2.24
C VAL A 105 -10.61 -5.97 -0.82
N PHE A 106 -11.36 -5.16 -0.09
CA PHE A 106 -11.09 -4.84 1.31
C PHE A 106 -12.32 -5.20 2.17
N ARG A 107 -12.09 -5.74 3.36
CA ARG A 107 -13.15 -6.12 4.30
C ARG A 107 -13.45 -4.99 5.30
N LYS A 108 -12.41 -4.39 5.86
CA LYS A 108 -12.51 -3.37 6.93
C LYS A 108 -11.59 -2.17 6.71
N THR A 109 -11.04 -2.01 5.51
CA THR A 109 -10.13 -0.91 5.17
C THR A 109 -10.81 0.10 4.25
N ASP A 110 -10.86 1.35 4.72
CA ASP A 110 -11.26 2.50 3.91
C ASP A 110 -10.11 2.89 2.97
N VAL A 111 -10.39 2.99 1.68
CA VAL A 111 -9.38 3.29 0.66
C VAL A 111 -9.62 4.66 0.06
N TYR A 112 -8.59 5.51 0.13
CA TYR A 112 -8.57 6.87 -0.41
C TYR A 112 -7.58 6.97 -1.57
N VAL A 113 -7.94 7.69 -2.62
CA VAL A 113 -7.06 7.89 -3.79
C VAL A 113 -6.33 9.22 -3.64
N GLY A 114 -5.11 9.16 -3.10
CA GLY A 114 -4.24 10.32 -2.95
C GLY A 114 -3.61 10.78 -4.26
N GLY A 115 -3.20 12.05 -4.31
CA GLY A 115 -2.48 12.63 -5.44
C GLY A 115 -1.01 12.21 -5.47
N HIS A 116 -0.47 11.95 -6.66
CA HIS A 116 0.95 11.68 -6.88
C HIS A 116 1.36 12.00 -8.32
N PRO A 117 2.39 12.83 -8.59
CA PRO A 117 3.38 13.34 -7.64
C PRO A 117 2.91 14.54 -6.79
N LEU A 118 1.84 15.22 -7.17
CA LEU A 118 1.29 16.33 -6.41
C LEU A 118 0.21 15.84 -5.45
N PRO A 119 0.18 16.33 -4.20
CA PRO A 119 -0.87 16.00 -3.22
C PRO A 119 -2.26 16.46 -3.69
N ASN A 120 -3.31 15.91 -3.07
CA ASN A 120 -4.69 16.29 -3.35
C ASN A 120 -5.55 16.32 -2.07
N GLU A 121 -6.76 16.86 -2.18
CA GLU A 121 -7.72 16.99 -1.08
C GLU A 121 -8.12 15.62 -0.47
N GLU A 122 -8.17 14.57 -1.28
CA GLU A 122 -8.55 13.25 -0.79
C GLU A 122 -7.46 12.64 0.10
N GLY A 123 -6.17 12.79 -0.30
CA GLY A 123 -5.03 12.42 0.52
C GLY A 123 -4.99 13.18 1.84
N LEU A 124 -5.22 14.51 1.80
CA LEU A 124 -5.31 15.35 3.00
C LEU A 124 -6.45 14.90 3.92
N ARG A 125 -7.64 14.62 3.37
CA ARG A 125 -8.78 14.11 4.14
C ARG A 125 -8.44 12.79 4.83
N ALA A 126 -7.85 11.86 4.10
CA ALA A 126 -7.43 10.57 4.63
C ALA A 126 -6.37 10.71 5.74
N CYS A 127 -5.40 11.61 5.56
CA CYS A 127 -4.39 11.89 6.56
C CYS A 127 -5.00 12.43 7.86
N LYS A 128 -5.98 13.34 7.77
CA LYS A 128 -6.72 13.83 8.93
C LYS A 128 -7.52 12.72 9.65
N GLU A 129 -8.07 11.76 8.91
CA GLU A 129 -8.73 10.59 9.50
C GLU A 129 -7.71 9.67 10.21
N ILE A 130 -6.52 9.48 9.65
CA ILE A 130 -5.43 8.75 10.30
C ILE A 130 -5.03 9.44 11.62
N ILE A 131 -4.83 10.76 11.61
CA ILE A 131 -4.47 11.52 12.82
C ILE A 131 -5.55 11.35 13.89
N LYS A 132 -6.83 11.53 13.56
CA LYS A 132 -7.94 11.32 14.53
C LYS A 132 -7.94 9.91 15.10
N LEU A 133 -7.67 8.90 14.27
CA LEU A 133 -7.61 7.51 14.72
C LEU A 133 -6.45 7.29 15.70
N VAL A 134 -5.27 7.82 15.37
CA VAL A 134 -4.08 7.73 16.23
C VAL A 134 -4.29 8.48 17.55
N ASP A 135 -4.87 9.67 17.52
CA ASP A 135 -5.14 10.48 18.72
C ASP A 135 -6.17 9.81 19.68
N SER A 136 -7.05 8.96 19.12
CA SER A 136 -8.02 8.19 19.92
C SER A 136 -7.46 6.88 20.49
N ALA A 137 -6.25 6.50 20.09
CA ALA A 137 -5.64 5.24 20.45
C ALA A 137 -4.91 5.31 21.81
N ASN A 138 -4.65 4.14 22.39
CA ASN A 138 -3.84 3.98 23.59
C ASN A 138 -2.86 2.79 23.47
N GLU A 139 -2.12 2.48 24.52
CA GLU A 139 -1.09 1.44 24.57
C GLU A 139 -1.60 0.00 24.35
N ASP A 140 -2.89 -0.23 24.53
CA ASP A 140 -3.52 -1.53 24.27
C ASP A 140 -3.90 -1.74 22.80
N ASP A 141 -3.79 -0.71 21.97
CA ASP A 141 -4.05 -0.81 20.53
C ASP A 141 -2.78 -1.22 19.77
N LEU A 142 -2.98 -1.95 18.69
CA LEU A 142 -1.91 -2.35 17.78
C LEU A 142 -2.11 -1.69 16.42
N PHE A 143 -1.08 -1.00 15.94
CA PHE A 143 -1.02 -0.46 14.57
C PHE A 143 -0.10 -1.30 13.70
N ILE A 144 -0.62 -1.75 12.56
CA ILE A 144 0.16 -2.34 11.47
C ILE A 144 0.24 -1.30 10.38
N VAL A 145 1.47 -0.94 10.00
CA VAL A 145 1.70 0.13 9.03
C VAL A 145 2.37 -0.42 7.79
N VAL A 146 1.81 -0.16 6.62
CA VAL A 146 2.35 -0.55 5.31
C VAL A 146 2.70 0.70 4.50
N ILE A 147 3.98 0.87 4.19
CA ILE A 147 4.51 2.04 3.48
C ILE A 147 5.28 1.60 2.24
N SER A 148 5.02 2.28 1.13
CA SER A 148 5.78 2.09 -0.11
C SER A 148 6.16 3.43 -0.74
N GLY A 149 6.92 3.41 -1.83
CA GLY A 149 7.36 4.64 -2.51
C GLY A 149 6.22 5.55 -2.92
N GLY A 150 6.42 6.87 -2.77
CA GLY A 150 5.43 7.91 -3.09
C GLY A 150 4.49 8.29 -1.94
N SER A 151 4.69 7.73 -0.74
CA SER A 151 3.84 8.00 0.42
C SER A 151 3.85 9.48 0.85
N SER A 152 4.96 10.20 0.69
CA SER A 152 5.05 11.62 1.06
C SER A 152 4.01 12.49 0.37
N ALA A 153 3.81 12.30 -0.95
CA ALA A 153 2.79 13.05 -1.68
C ALA A 153 1.37 12.53 -1.38
N LEU A 154 1.22 11.20 -1.24
CA LEU A 154 -0.08 10.59 -1.01
C LEU A 154 -0.65 10.89 0.38
N MET A 155 0.23 10.91 1.41
CA MET A 155 -0.13 11.14 2.80
C MET A 155 0.40 12.50 3.28
N SER A 156 -0.02 13.56 2.57
CA SER A 156 0.37 14.92 2.86
C SER A 156 -0.59 15.56 3.84
N CYS A 157 -0.06 16.21 4.87
CA CYS A 157 -0.87 16.93 5.86
C CYS A 157 -0.10 18.17 6.33
N PRO A 158 -0.28 19.32 5.65
CA PRO A 158 0.39 20.56 6.01
C PRO A 158 0.13 20.96 7.47
N ILE A 159 1.13 21.53 8.10
CA ILE A 159 1.00 22.12 9.45
C ILE A 159 0.13 23.36 9.43
N GLU A 160 -0.30 23.80 10.62
CA GLU A 160 -1.05 25.05 10.77
C GLU A 160 -0.29 26.24 10.13
N GLY A 161 -1.02 27.04 9.35
CA GLY A 161 -0.49 28.18 8.61
C GLY A 161 0.02 27.86 7.21
N ILE A 162 0.12 26.59 6.82
CA ILE A 162 0.43 26.14 5.46
C ILE A 162 -0.79 25.50 4.83
N THR A 163 -1.13 25.91 3.62
CA THR A 163 -2.26 25.31 2.88
C THR A 163 -1.80 24.13 2.02
N LEU A 164 -2.75 23.28 1.63
CA LEU A 164 -2.47 22.24 0.64
C LEU A 164 -1.97 22.81 -0.68
N GLN A 165 -2.45 24.01 -1.07
CA GLN A 165 -2.01 24.68 -2.29
C GLN A 165 -0.55 25.12 -2.20
N ASP A 166 -0.10 25.64 -1.05
CA ASP A 166 1.32 26.01 -0.83
C ASP A 166 2.23 24.80 -0.98
N GLU A 167 1.79 23.62 -0.50
CA GLU A 167 2.53 22.37 -0.63
C GLU A 167 2.55 21.87 -2.09
N ILE A 168 1.42 21.97 -2.81
CA ILE A 168 1.33 21.63 -4.24
C ILE A 168 2.28 22.53 -5.04
N ASP A 169 2.23 23.83 -4.85
CA ASP A 169 3.04 24.79 -5.59
C ASP A 169 4.53 24.60 -5.32
N THR A 170 4.91 24.37 -4.05
CA THR A 170 6.30 24.08 -3.67
C THR A 170 6.78 22.79 -4.32
N THR A 171 5.98 21.73 -4.25
CA THR A 171 6.33 20.44 -4.85
C THR A 171 6.47 20.54 -6.38
N ASP A 172 5.59 21.27 -7.04
CA ASP A 172 5.65 21.49 -8.50
C ASP A 172 6.93 22.23 -8.91
N VAL A 173 7.31 23.27 -8.17
CA VAL A 173 8.57 24.00 -8.39
C VAL A 173 9.78 23.10 -8.20
N MET A 174 9.81 22.29 -7.14
CA MET A 174 10.90 21.33 -6.87
C MET A 174 11.01 20.28 -7.97
N LEU A 175 9.91 19.70 -8.41
CA LEU A 175 9.89 18.73 -9.51
C LEU A 175 10.41 19.33 -10.83
N LYS A 176 10.04 20.57 -11.14
CA LYS A 176 10.51 21.27 -12.35
C LYS A 176 11.96 21.66 -12.29
N SER A 177 12.50 21.96 -11.12
CA SER A 177 13.92 22.29 -10.92
C SER A 177 14.84 21.06 -10.92
N GLY A 178 14.29 19.87 -10.85
CA GLY A 178 15.06 18.63 -10.78
C GLY A 178 15.65 18.35 -9.39
N ALA A 179 15.11 18.98 -8.36
CA ALA A 179 15.52 18.77 -6.97
C ALA A 179 14.98 17.44 -6.39
#